data_9eae7834ed46d04c134be0879cc5a044
#
_entry.id   9eae7834ed46d04c134be0879cc5a044
#
_cell.length_a   1.000
_cell.length_b   1.000
_cell.length_c   1.000
_cell.angle_alpha   90.00
_cell.angle_beta   90.00
_cell.angle_gamma   90.00
#
_symmetry.space_group_name_H-M   'P 1'
#
loop_
_entity.id
_entity.type
_entity.pdbx_description
1 polymer ?
#
loop_
_entity_poly.entity_id
_entity_poly.type
_entity_poly.pdbx_seq_one_letter_code
_entity_poly.pdbx_strand_id
1 'polypeptide(L)'
;MPAMKVSLTVPGKYLTSKRKITHSLEELRRTLMIHKYDNRRALVVFSGGQDSTTCLYWAKEHFEEVYALSFTYGQKHVLEVEVAEQIARDAQVHFDTMDVSFISQLTKNSLTDTSIPMDEEQPAGGPPNTFVPGRNHFFLSIAAVYARERGIRHLVTGVSQTDFSGYPDCRDSFIRSLNVTLNLAMEEQFVIHTPLMWLDKCETWALADRLGVLDLVRHQTLTCYNGIVGDGCGHCPACKLRREGLEQYLQQKENTHS
;
A
#
# COMPACT_ATOMS: atom_id res chain seq x y z
N MET A 1 4.44 -24.77 -45.13
CA MET A 1 5.24 -25.16 -43.97
C MET A 1 4.42 -26.12 -43.11
N PRO A 2 4.87 -27.33 -42.81
CA PRO A 2 4.06 -28.32 -42.09
C PRO A 2 4.05 -28.06 -40.59
N ALA A 3 2.87 -28.25 -40.00
CA ALA A 3 2.62 -28.10 -38.55
C ALA A 3 3.41 -29.15 -37.77
N MET A 4 4.20 -28.71 -36.83
CA MET A 4 4.94 -29.52 -35.87
C MET A 4 3.96 -30.13 -34.82
N LYS A 5 3.78 -31.46 -34.86
CA LYS A 5 3.05 -32.22 -33.85
C LYS A 5 3.97 -32.48 -32.67
N VAL A 6 3.69 -31.85 -31.53
CA VAL A 6 4.33 -32.21 -30.27
C VAL A 6 3.50 -33.31 -29.60
N SER A 7 4.09 -34.50 -29.44
CA SER A 7 3.50 -35.61 -28.67
C SER A 7 4.12 -35.65 -27.29
N LEU A 8 3.32 -35.42 -26.26
CA LEU A 8 3.69 -35.64 -24.86
C LEU A 8 3.15 -37.01 -24.43
N THR A 9 4.05 -37.97 -24.24
CA THR A 9 3.75 -39.27 -23.63
C THR A 9 4.01 -39.23 -22.14
N VAL A 10 2.96 -39.45 -21.34
CA VAL A 10 3.05 -39.67 -19.88
C VAL A 10 2.93 -41.18 -19.63
N PRO A 11 3.87 -41.84 -18.92
CA PRO A 11 3.77 -43.27 -18.62
C PRO A 11 2.92 -43.52 -17.37
N GLY A 12 1.94 -44.38 -17.48
CA GLY A 12 1.38 -45.08 -16.34
C GLY A 12 -0.12 -45.05 -16.10
N LYS A 13 -0.83 -46.02 -16.69
CA LYS A 13 -2.04 -46.78 -16.26
C LYS A 13 -3.37 -46.06 -15.94
N TYR A 14 -4.37 -46.54 -16.69
CA TYR A 14 -5.83 -46.38 -16.57
C TYR A 14 -6.44 -45.08 -17.06
N LEU A 15 -6.76 -45.09 -18.35
CA LEU A 15 -7.99 -44.46 -18.86
C LEU A 15 -8.30 -45.06 -20.26
N THR A 16 -9.21 -46.03 -20.31
CA THR A 16 -9.89 -46.45 -21.52
C THR A 16 -10.97 -45.43 -21.86
N SER A 17 -10.61 -44.36 -22.46
CA SER A 17 -11.50 -43.50 -23.24
C SER A 17 -10.64 -42.56 -24.08
N LYS A 18 -10.52 -42.87 -25.38
CA LYS A 18 -9.91 -41.95 -26.37
C LYS A 18 -10.88 -40.78 -26.60
N ARG A 19 -10.99 -39.85 -25.66
CA ARG A 19 -11.45 -38.50 -25.99
C ARG A 19 -10.28 -37.77 -26.65
N LYS A 20 -10.39 -37.53 -27.96
CA LYS A 20 -9.51 -36.55 -28.62
C LYS A 20 -9.79 -35.21 -28.00
N ILE A 21 -8.88 -34.73 -27.15
CA ILE A 21 -8.88 -33.36 -26.68
C ILE A 21 -8.32 -32.52 -27.83
N THR A 22 -9.17 -32.18 -28.78
CA THR A 22 -8.88 -31.12 -29.74
C THR A 22 -9.40 -29.82 -29.15
N HIS A 23 -8.66 -29.26 -28.20
CA HIS A 23 -8.89 -27.86 -27.86
C HIS A 23 -8.51 -27.01 -29.07
N SER A 24 -9.45 -26.19 -29.56
CA SER A 24 -9.14 -25.19 -30.56
C SER A 24 -8.07 -24.24 -30.00
N LEU A 25 -7.27 -23.64 -30.85
CA LEU A 25 -6.32 -22.61 -30.47
C LEU A 25 -7.00 -21.47 -29.68
N GLU A 26 -8.30 -21.29 -29.89
CA GLU A 26 -9.13 -20.34 -29.15
C GLU A 26 -9.51 -20.82 -27.75
N GLU A 27 -9.79 -22.13 -27.57
CA GLU A 27 -10.01 -22.72 -26.25
C GLU A 27 -8.70 -22.81 -25.44
N LEU A 28 -7.58 -23.13 -26.09
CA LEU A 28 -6.26 -23.02 -25.49
C LEU A 28 -5.90 -21.55 -25.12
N ARG A 29 -6.29 -20.60 -25.95
CA ARG A 29 -6.17 -19.17 -25.62
C ARG A 29 -7.12 -18.76 -24.51
N ARG A 30 -8.31 -19.33 -24.36
CA ARG A 30 -9.22 -19.10 -23.23
C ARG A 30 -8.73 -19.79 -21.96
N THR A 31 -8.16 -20.99 -22.04
CA THR A 31 -7.59 -21.73 -20.89
C THR A 31 -6.20 -21.20 -20.52
N LEU A 32 -5.44 -20.70 -21.49
CA LEU A 32 -4.22 -19.94 -21.36
C LEU A 32 -4.51 -18.42 -21.41
N MET A 33 -5.74 -17.99 -21.18
CA MET A 33 -5.92 -16.61 -20.79
C MET A 33 -5.15 -16.44 -19.46
N ILE A 34 -3.85 -16.33 -19.65
CA ILE A 34 -3.05 -15.36 -18.97
C ILE A 34 -3.95 -14.15 -18.97
N HIS A 35 -4.62 -13.94 -17.87
CA HIS A 35 -5.42 -12.75 -17.67
C HIS A 35 -4.47 -11.63 -18.00
N LYS A 36 -4.69 -10.96 -19.13
CA LYS A 36 -3.87 -9.84 -19.52
C LYS A 36 -3.96 -8.92 -18.34
N TYR A 37 -2.85 -8.80 -17.57
CA TYR A 37 -2.83 -7.93 -16.41
C TYR A 37 -3.42 -6.62 -16.85
N ASP A 38 -4.49 -6.19 -16.23
CA ASP A 38 -4.96 -4.83 -16.42
C ASP A 38 -3.99 -3.93 -15.67
N ASN A 39 -2.80 -3.74 -16.25
CA ASN A 39 -1.77 -2.84 -15.72
C ASN A 39 -2.21 -1.37 -15.74
N ARG A 40 -3.47 -1.11 -16.14
CA ARG A 40 -4.00 0.24 -16.20
C ARG A 40 -4.54 0.71 -14.86
N ARG A 41 -4.88 -0.21 -13.93
CA ARG A 41 -5.56 0.12 -12.68
C ARG A 41 -4.73 -0.24 -11.46
N ALA A 42 -4.73 0.67 -10.47
CA ALA A 42 -4.14 0.41 -9.17
C ALA A 42 -5.06 0.87 -8.03
N LEU A 43 -4.99 0.17 -6.90
CA LEU A 43 -5.62 0.54 -5.63
C LEU A 43 -4.55 0.93 -4.63
N VAL A 44 -4.61 2.15 -4.12
CA VAL A 44 -3.73 2.66 -3.08
C VAL A 44 -4.40 2.50 -1.72
N VAL A 45 -3.74 1.86 -0.76
CA VAL A 45 -4.09 1.91 0.66
C VAL A 45 -3.72 3.32 1.15
N PHE A 46 -4.73 4.14 1.40
CA PHE A 46 -4.59 5.57 1.47
C PHE A 46 -5.09 6.15 2.79
N SER A 47 -4.23 6.87 3.52
CA SER A 47 -4.56 7.48 4.80
C SER A 47 -4.54 9.01 4.78
N GLY A 48 -4.13 9.65 3.66
CA GLY A 48 -3.95 11.11 3.60
C GLY A 48 -2.68 11.63 4.30
N GLY A 49 -1.83 10.73 4.82
CA GLY A 49 -0.52 11.08 5.36
C GLY A 49 0.55 11.20 4.27
N GLN A 50 1.74 11.71 4.65
CA GLN A 50 2.88 11.92 3.75
C GLN A 50 3.14 10.72 2.83
N ASP A 51 3.34 9.55 3.40
CA ASP A 51 3.80 8.36 2.67
C ASP A 51 2.73 7.85 1.69
N SER A 52 1.50 7.72 2.16
CA SER A 52 0.40 7.26 1.32
C SER A 52 0.06 8.27 0.21
N THR A 53 0.22 9.57 0.46
CA THR A 53 0.02 10.62 -0.55
C THR A 53 1.13 10.57 -1.60
N THR A 54 2.38 10.42 -1.21
CA THR A 54 3.49 10.21 -2.15
C THR A 54 3.25 8.96 -3.00
N CYS A 55 2.76 7.86 -2.41
CA CYS A 55 2.38 6.65 -3.13
C CYS A 55 1.19 6.85 -4.07
N LEU A 56 0.21 7.69 -3.70
CA LEU A 56 -0.92 8.01 -4.57
C LEU A 56 -0.44 8.68 -5.88
N TYR A 57 0.43 9.66 -5.77
CA TYR A 57 0.98 10.33 -6.94
C TYR A 57 1.98 9.48 -7.71
N TRP A 58 2.73 8.61 -7.03
CA TRP A 58 3.50 7.57 -7.70
C TRP A 58 2.59 6.63 -8.52
N ALA A 59 1.47 6.21 -7.97
CA ALA A 59 0.52 5.38 -8.68
C ALA A 59 -0.07 6.11 -9.91
N LYS A 60 -0.38 7.39 -9.80
CA LYS A 60 -0.85 8.21 -10.92
C LYS A 60 0.18 8.37 -12.05
N GLU A 61 1.46 8.31 -11.75
CA GLU A 61 2.54 8.31 -12.77
C GLU A 61 2.60 6.97 -13.52
N HIS A 62 2.21 5.84 -12.88
CA HIS A 62 2.43 4.50 -13.40
C HIS A 62 1.16 3.81 -13.93
N PHE A 63 -0.03 4.29 -13.56
CA PHE A 63 -1.32 3.68 -13.90
C PHE A 63 -2.29 4.72 -14.46
N GLU A 64 -3.15 4.28 -15.37
CA GLU A 64 -4.12 5.16 -16.04
C GLU A 64 -5.30 5.50 -15.12
N GLU A 65 -5.72 4.56 -14.27
CA GLU A 65 -6.85 4.68 -13.36
C GLU A 65 -6.43 4.27 -11.95
N VAL A 66 -6.58 5.19 -10.99
CA VAL A 66 -6.15 4.98 -9.62
C VAL A 66 -7.35 5.08 -8.68
N TYR A 67 -7.44 4.11 -7.80
CA TYR A 67 -8.40 4.05 -6.70
C TYR A 67 -7.66 4.28 -5.39
N ALA A 68 -8.28 4.99 -4.47
CA ALA A 68 -7.78 5.22 -3.13
C ALA A 68 -8.77 4.63 -2.12
N LEU A 69 -8.31 3.77 -1.22
CA LEU A 69 -9.12 3.15 -0.18
C LEU A 69 -8.58 3.53 1.19
N SER A 70 -9.39 4.26 1.95
CA SER A 70 -9.13 4.59 3.35
C SER A 70 -9.84 3.62 4.30
N PHE A 71 -9.28 3.51 5.51
CA PHE A 71 -9.84 2.67 6.56
C PHE A 71 -10.17 3.49 7.80
N THR A 72 -11.38 3.29 8.34
CA THR A 72 -11.76 3.78 9.67
C THR A 72 -11.70 2.61 10.65
N TYR A 73 -10.93 2.73 11.72
CA TYR A 73 -10.70 1.66 12.70
C TYR A 73 -10.82 2.14 14.15
N GLY A 74 -11.58 3.21 14.37
CA GLY A 74 -11.76 3.81 15.68
C GLY A 74 -10.61 4.73 16.11
N GLN A 75 -9.81 5.21 15.13
CA GLN A 75 -8.78 6.23 15.37
C GLN A 75 -9.39 7.52 15.96
N LYS A 76 -8.60 8.23 16.76
CA LYS A 76 -9.03 9.43 17.50
C LYS A 76 -9.51 10.59 16.62
N HIS A 77 -9.05 10.66 15.36
CA HIS A 77 -9.29 11.81 14.50
C HIS A 77 -10.07 11.44 13.24
N VAL A 78 -11.32 11.87 13.16
CA VAL A 78 -12.15 11.82 11.94
C VAL A 78 -11.50 12.65 10.81
N LEU A 79 -10.73 13.68 11.18
CA LEU A 79 -10.04 14.57 10.25
C LEU A 79 -9.09 13.84 9.27
N GLU A 80 -8.55 12.66 9.64
CA GLU A 80 -7.70 11.88 8.73
C GLU A 80 -8.47 11.48 7.46
N VAL A 81 -9.72 11.06 7.59
CA VAL A 81 -10.55 10.65 6.45
C VAL A 81 -10.95 11.87 5.61
N GLU A 82 -11.26 12.99 6.24
CA GLU A 82 -11.62 14.23 5.55
C GLU A 82 -10.44 14.76 4.72
N VAL A 83 -9.23 14.75 5.29
CA VAL A 83 -7.99 15.12 4.59
C VAL A 83 -7.71 14.17 3.44
N ALA A 84 -7.85 12.87 3.66
CA ALA A 84 -7.67 11.86 2.62
C ALA A 84 -8.66 12.05 1.47
N GLU A 85 -9.94 12.28 1.77
CA GLU A 85 -10.98 12.54 0.77
C GLU A 85 -10.68 13.80 -0.05
N GLN A 86 -10.25 14.88 0.62
CA GLN A 86 -9.90 16.13 -0.06
C GLN A 86 -8.73 15.93 -1.03
N ILE A 87 -7.64 15.29 -0.58
CA ILE A 87 -6.48 15.01 -1.43
C ILE A 87 -6.87 14.11 -2.61
N ALA A 88 -7.68 13.08 -2.38
CA ALA A 88 -8.13 12.18 -3.44
C ALA A 88 -9.00 12.92 -4.48
N ARG A 89 -9.86 13.83 -4.03
CA ARG A 89 -10.68 14.70 -4.90
C ARG A 89 -9.82 15.61 -5.76
N ASP A 90 -8.83 16.27 -5.15
CA ASP A 90 -7.90 17.18 -5.86
C ASP A 90 -7.02 16.40 -6.84
N ALA A 91 -6.64 15.17 -6.48
CA ALA A 91 -5.93 14.25 -7.35
C ALA A 91 -6.82 13.64 -8.46
N GLN A 92 -8.15 13.84 -8.41
CA GLN A 92 -9.12 13.26 -9.36
C GLN A 92 -9.05 11.72 -9.42
N VAL A 93 -8.94 11.06 -8.27
CA VAL A 93 -8.96 9.60 -8.15
C VAL A 93 -10.26 9.13 -7.49
N HIS A 94 -10.65 7.89 -7.76
CA HIS A 94 -11.77 7.26 -7.05
C HIS A 94 -11.40 7.07 -5.59
N PHE A 95 -12.27 7.50 -4.68
CA PHE A 95 -12.05 7.40 -3.24
C PHE A 95 -13.20 6.67 -2.56
N ASP A 96 -12.84 5.66 -1.77
CA ASP A 96 -13.78 4.94 -0.91
C ASP A 96 -13.22 4.81 0.50
N THR A 97 -14.10 4.61 1.47
CA THR A 97 -13.75 4.32 2.86
C THR A 97 -14.34 2.99 3.30
N MET A 98 -13.63 2.28 4.16
CA MET A 98 -14.12 1.03 4.74
C MET A 98 -13.96 1.04 6.26
N ASP A 99 -15.04 0.72 6.96
CA ASP A 99 -15.04 0.58 8.41
C ASP A 99 -14.48 -0.79 8.81
N VAL A 100 -13.39 -0.75 9.57
CA VAL A 100 -12.72 -1.90 10.15
C VAL A 100 -12.55 -1.72 11.67
N SER A 101 -13.49 -1.03 12.30
CA SER A 101 -13.46 -0.69 13.74
C SER A 101 -13.41 -1.90 14.67
N PHE A 102 -13.75 -3.11 14.17
CA PHE A 102 -13.55 -4.36 14.91
C PHE A 102 -12.08 -4.57 15.34
N ILE A 103 -11.11 -4.00 14.62
CA ILE A 103 -9.68 -4.10 14.97
C ILE A 103 -9.42 -3.46 16.35
N SER A 104 -10.09 -2.35 16.67
CA SER A 104 -9.95 -1.69 17.97
C SER A 104 -10.44 -2.54 19.16
N GLN A 105 -11.32 -3.52 18.90
CA GLN A 105 -11.80 -4.47 19.90
C GLN A 105 -10.77 -5.56 20.20
N LEU A 106 -9.83 -5.82 19.27
CA LEU A 106 -8.84 -6.88 19.41
C LEU A 106 -7.59 -6.41 20.17
N THR A 107 -7.28 -5.12 20.12
CA THR A 107 -6.04 -4.57 20.69
C THR A 107 -6.28 -3.22 21.34
N LYS A 108 -5.60 -2.99 22.49
CA LYS A 108 -5.54 -1.67 23.12
C LYS A 108 -4.22 -1.01 22.75
N ASN A 109 -4.28 0.20 22.21
CA ASN A 109 -3.12 0.99 21.81
C ASN A 109 -3.43 2.48 21.87
N SER A 110 -2.40 3.32 21.84
CA SER A 110 -2.58 4.77 22.00
C SER A 110 -3.27 5.46 20.81
N LEU A 111 -3.42 4.80 19.65
CA LEU A 111 -4.14 5.36 18.51
C LEU A 111 -5.66 5.22 18.62
N THR A 112 -6.15 4.18 19.31
CA THR A 112 -7.58 3.85 19.42
C THR A 112 -8.14 4.06 20.80
N ASP A 113 -7.31 4.06 21.86
CA ASP A 113 -7.73 4.26 23.25
C ASP A 113 -7.23 5.60 23.78
N THR A 114 -8.16 6.51 24.10
CA THR A 114 -7.84 7.86 24.59
C THR A 114 -7.26 7.87 26.01
N SER A 115 -7.41 6.77 26.76
CA SER A 115 -6.83 6.63 28.10
C SER A 115 -5.34 6.29 28.09
N ILE A 116 -4.81 5.86 26.94
CA ILE A 116 -3.40 5.53 26.78
C ILE A 116 -2.67 6.76 26.20
N PRO A 117 -1.76 7.41 26.94
CA PRO A 117 -0.94 8.49 26.41
C PRO A 117 0.00 7.95 25.33
N MET A 118 0.27 8.77 24.32
CA MET A 118 1.22 8.42 23.27
C MET A 118 2.65 8.54 23.78
N ASP A 119 3.50 7.55 23.49
CA ASP A 119 4.92 7.65 23.78
C ASP A 119 5.54 8.77 22.91
N GLU A 120 6.29 9.67 23.53
CA GLU A 120 7.03 10.73 22.83
C GLU A 120 8.37 10.23 22.26
N GLU A 121 8.86 9.11 22.78
CA GLU A 121 10.10 8.46 22.34
C GLU A 121 9.82 6.98 22.05
N GLN A 122 10.66 6.41 21.17
CA GLN A 122 10.60 4.97 20.93
C GLN A 122 11.08 4.21 22.18
N PRO A 123 10.35 3.20 22.64
CA PRO A 123 10.77 2.40 23.79
C PRO A 123 12.10 1.67 23.47
N ALA A 124 12.95 1.55 24.47
CA ALA A 124 14.27 0.89 24.35
C ALA A 124 14.18 -0.62 24.00
N GLY A 125 12.99 -1.18 23.93
CA GLY A 125 12.72 -2.55 23.53
C GLY A 125 11.25 -2.79 23.20
N GLY A 126 11.00 -3.48 22.09
CA GLY A 126 9.63 -3.76 21.61
C GLY A 126 9.04 -2.68 20.70
N PRO A 127 7.84 -2.93 20.15
CA PRO A 127 7.14 -1.96 19.32
C PRO A 127 6.62 -0.79 20.16
N PRO A 128 6.47 0.42 19.57
CA PRO A 128 5.87 1.57 20.25
C PRO A 128 4.41 1.30 20.61
N ASN A 129 3.85 2.04 21.57
CA ASN A 129 2.46 1.88 22.02
C ASN A 129 1.41 2.29 20.96
N THR A 130 1.85 2.88 19.85
CA THR A 130 1.07 3.13 18.64
C THR A 130 0.94 1.89 17.74
N PHE A 131 1.62 0.80 18.07
CA PHE A 131 1.58 -0.43 17.29
C PHE A 131 0.22 -1.14 17.43
N VAL A 132 -0.44 -1.32 16.30
CA VAL A 132 -1.65 -2.15 16.18
C VAL A 132 -1.24 -3.45 15.52
N PRO A 133 -1.13 -4.58 16.25
CA PRO A 133 -0.66 -5.85 15.69
C PRO A 133 -1.45 -6.27 14.47
N GLY A 134 -0.74 -6.46 13.35
CA GLY A 134 -1.35 -6.91 12.10
C GLY A 134 -2.20 -5.87 11.36
N ARG A 135 -2.11 -4.58 11.69
CA ARG A 135 -2.90 -3.54 11.01
C ARG A 135 -2.72 -3.55 9.49
N ASN A 136 -1.48 -3.59 9.01
CA ASN A 136 -1.21 -3.64 7.58
C ASN A 136 -1.64 -4.98 6.96
N HIS A 137 -1.61 -6.08 7.72
CA HIS A 137 -2.17 -7.35 7.28
C HIS A 137 -3.68 -7.23 7.00
N PHE A 138 -4.46 -6.69 7.93
CA PHE A 138 -5.88 -6.48 7.75
C PHE A 138 -6.17 -5.54 6.58
N PHE A 139 -5.51 -4.40 6.54
CA PHE A 139 -5.74 -3.40 5.50
C PHE A 139 -5.45 -3.94 4.10
N LEU A 140 -4.31 -4.59 3.91
CA LEU A 140 -3.93 -5.15 2.60
C LEU A 140 -4.81 -6.34 2.21
N SER A 141 -5.24 -7.17 3.18
CA SER A 141 -6.14 -8.29 2.89
C SER A 141 -7.52 -7.80 2.46
N ILE A 142 -8.08 -6.81 3.15
CA ILE A 142 -9.37 -6.21 2.79
C ILE A 142 -9.25 -5.45 1.46
N ALA A 143 -8.16 -4.70 1.27
CA ALA A 143 -7.88 -4.01 0.01
C ALA A 143 -7.79 -4.99 -1.17
N ALA A 144 -7.23 -6.18 -0.98
CA ALA A 144 -7.16 -7.21 -2.00
C ALA A 144 -8.56 -7.75 -2.37
N VAL A 145 -9.43 -8.00 -1.39
CA VAL A 145 -10.82 -8.39 -1.65
C VAL A 145 -11.56 -7.28 -2.39
N TYR A 146 -11.43 -6.03 -1.94
CA TYR A 146 -12.03 -4.87 -2.60
C TYR A 146 -11.55 -4.71 -4.06
N ALA A 147 -10.24 -4.89 -4.29
CA ALA A 147 -9.61 -4.80 -5.60
C ALA A 147 -10.08 -5.93 -6.54
N ARG A 148 -10.19 -7.16 -6.02
CA ARG A 148 -10.67 -8.32 -6.78
C ARG A 148 -12.04 -8.08 -7.40
N GLU A 149 -12.99 -7.58 -6.61
CA GLU A 149 -14.37 -7.31 -7.05
C GLU A 149 -14.43 -6.21 -8.14
N ARG A 150 -13.35 -5.43 -8.31
CA ARG A 150 -13.22 -4.36 -9.31
C ARG A 150 -12.25 -4.71 -10.45
N GLY A 151 -11.72 -5.94 -10.46
CA GLY A 151 -10.74 -6.39 -11.46
C GLY A 151 -9.40 -5.65 -11.35
N ILE A 152 -9.07 -5.09 -10.18
CA ILE A 152 -7.80 -4.41 -9.91
C ILE A 152 -6.82 -5.42 -9.32
N ARG A 153 -5.59 -5.49 -9.85
CA ARG A 153 -4.55 -6.41 -9.40
C ARG A 153 -3.34 -5.76 -8.76
N HIS A 154 -3.19 -4.48 -8.97
CA HIS A 154 -2.10 -3.72 -8.42
C HIS A 154 -2.55 -3.01 -7.14
N LEU A 155 -1.95 -3.39 -6.02
CA LEU A 155 -2.12 -2.75 -4.72
C LEU A 155 -0.89 -1.90 -4.44
N VAL A 156 -1.06 -0.71 -3.93
CA VAL A 156 0.04 0.19 -3.57
C VAL A 156 -0.08 0.57 -2.10
N THR A 157 1.02 0.48 -1.37
CA THR A 157 1.06 0.86 0.05
C THR A 157 2.33 1.63 0.38
N GLY A 158 2.23 2.58 1.31
CA GLY A 158 3.32 3.45 1.74
C GLY A 158 4.14 2.89 2.91
N VAL A 159 4.23 1.57 3.06
CA VAL A 159 5.09 0.96 4.07
C VAL A 159 6.56 1.13 3.70
N SER A 160 7.41 1.37 4.71
CA SER A 160 8.87 1.46 4.58
C SER A 160 9.54 0.64 5.68
N GLN A 161 10.58 -0.09 5.33
CA GLN A 161 11.41 -0.82 6.29
C GLN A 161 12.49 0.06 6.89
N THR A 162 12.90 1.11 6.19
CA THR A 162 13.98 2.03 6.60
C THR A 162 13.52 3.08 7.62
N ASP A 163 12.23 3.30 7.75
CA ASP A 163 11.64 4.32 8.63
C ASP A 163 11.74 4.02 10.13
N PHE A 164 12.46 2.98 10.53
CA PHE A 164 12.69 2.58 11.93
C PHE A 164 11.44 2.60 12.84
N SER A 165 10.22 2.57 12.25
CA SER A 165 8.98 2.54 13.02
C SER A 165 8.84 1.28 13.90
N GLY A 166 9.71 0.29 13.67
CA GLY A 166 9.73 -0.96 14.43
C GLY A 166 8.55 -1.89 14.11
N TYR A 167 7.68 -1.54 13.19
CA TYR A 167 6.51 -2.34 12.87
C TYR A 167 6.86 -3.55 12.01
N PRO A 168 6.65 -4.80 12.50
CA PRO A 168 6.97 -6.00 11.74
C PRO A 168 6.24 -6.11 10.41
N ASP A 169 5.02 -5.57 10.35
CA ASP A 169 4.14 -5.59 9.18
C ASP A 169 4.40 -4.46 8.17
N CYS A 170 5.51 -3.73 8.34
CA CYS A 170 6.07 -2.82 7.33
C CYS A 170 7.28 -3.41 6.59
N ARG A 171 7.76 -4.59 6.97
CA ARG A 171 8.97 -5.21 6.41
C ARG A 171 8.71 -5.83 5.03
N ASP A 172 9.71 -5.79 4.15
CA ASP A 172 9.65 -6.39 2.82
C ASP A 172 9.32 -7.89 2.86
N SER A 173 9.90 -8.63 3.80
CA SER A 173 9.62 -10.07 3.99
C SER A 173 8.14 -10.33 4.30
N PHE A 174 7.50 -9.48 5.11
CA PHE A 174 6.07 -9.57 5.40
C PHE A 174 5.24 -9.31 4.14
N ILE A 175 5.52 -8.23 3.41
CA ILE A 175 4.79 -7.86 2.20
C ILE A 175 4.88 -8.97 1.14
N ARG A 176 6.07 -9.52 0.91
CA ARG A 176 6.24 -10.64 -0.04
C ARG A 176 5.46 -11.87 0.37
N SER A 177 5.51 -12.24 1.65
CA SER A 177 4.74 -13.36 2.18
C SER A 177 3.23 -13.14 2.04
N LEU A 178 2.75 -11.94 2.37
CA LEU A 178 1.35 -11.57 2.23
C LEU A 178 0.90 -11.62 0.76
N ASN A 179 1.71 -11.10 -0.17
CA ASN A 179 1.39 -11.16 -1.60
C ASN A 179 1.17 -12.60 -2.08
N VAL A 180 2.05 -13.53 -1.67
CA VAL A 180 1.87 -14.96 -1.98
C VAL A 180 0.60 -15.50 -1.35
N THR A 181 0.35 -15.18 -0.08
CA THR A 181 -0.83 -15.63 0.66
C THR A 181 -2.12 -15.18 -0.01
N LEU A 182 -2.22 -13.90 -0.40
CA LEU A 182 -3.40 -13.35 -1.07
C LEU A 182 -3.65 -14.01 -2.43
N ASN A 183 -2.58 -14.24 -3.20
CA ASN A 183 -2.67 -14.90 -4.49
C ASN A 183 -3.16 -16.35 -4.37
N LEU A 184 -2.66 -17.09 -3.38
CA LEU A 184 -3.11 -18.46 -3.11
C LEU A 184 -4.54 -18.50 -2.57
N ALA A 185 -4.89 -17.58 -1.67
CA ALA A 185 -6.19 -17.56 -1.02
C ALA A 185 -7.34 -17.19 -1.97
N MET A 186 -7.08 -16.43 -3.01
CA MET A 186 -8.10 -15.89 -3.92
C MET A 186 -7.95 -16.37 -5.37
N GLU A 187 -6.95 -17.25 -5.65
CA GLU A 187 -6.61 -17.70 -7.01
C GLU A 187 -6.40 -16.53 -7.97
N GLU A 188 -5.72 -15.49 -7.50
CA GLU A 188 -5.46 -14.24 -8.21
C GLU A 188 -3.95 -14.02 -8.44
N GLN A 189 -3.63 -12.93 -9.11
CA GLN A 189 -2.25 -12.54 -9.40
C GLN A 189 -2.02 -11.08 -8.95
N PHE A 190 -2.28 -10.81 -7.68
CA PHE A 190 -2.00 -9.50 -7.12
C PHE A 190 -0.51 -9.20 -7.11
N VAL A 191 -0.21 -7.92 -7.31
CA VAL A 191 1.13 -7.34 -7.14
C VAL A 191 1.02 -6.23 -6.11
N ILE A 192 1.68 -6.37 -4.96
CA ILE A 192 1.76 -5.32 -3.96
C ILE A 192 3.01 -4.48 -4.25
N HIS A 193 2.79 -3.22 -4.59
CA HIS A 193 3.84 -2.22 -4.79
C HIS A 193 4.13 -1.47 -3.51
N THR A 194 5.40 -1.32 -3.21
CA THR A 194 5.90 -0.60 -2.03
C THR A 194 6.96 0.42 -2.44
N PRO A 195 6.55 1.54 -3.07
CA PRO A 195 7.51 2.51 -3.64
C PRO A 195 8.50 3.07 -2.64
N LEU A 196 8.14 3.06 -1.35
CA LEU A 196 8.93 3.63 -0.26
C LEU A 196 9.73 2.59 0.53
N MET A 197 9.67 1.30 0.19
CA MET A 197 10.22 0.20 1.02
C MET A 197 11.64 0.44 1.50
N TRP A 198 12.48 0.98 0.63
CA TRP A 198 13.92 1.17 0.87
C TRP A 198 14.33 2.64 0.94
N LEU A 199 13.35 3.57 0.88
CA LEU A 199 13.60 5.00 0.99
C LEU A 199 13.56 5.44 2.45
N ASP A 200 14.50 6.27 2.85
CA ASP A 200 14.42 7.03 4.10
C ASP A 200 13.50 8.26 3.94
N LYS A 201 13.31 9.03 5.01
CA LYS A 201 12.41 10.19 4.95
C LYS A 201 12.93 11.32 4.04
N CYS A 202 14.24 11.50 3.94
CA CYS A 202 14.84 12.43 3.01
C CYS A 202 14.54 12.03 1.56
N GLU A 203 14.76 10.77 1.23
CA GLU A 203 14.47 10.20 -0.10
C GLU A 203 12.97 10.18 -0.42
N THR A 204 12.11 9.98 0.59
CA THR A 204 10.65 10.09 0.42
C THR A 204 10.23 11.52 0.04
N TRP A 205 10.85 12.55 0.62
CA TRP A 205 10.64 13.93 0.24
C TRP A 205 11.17 14.23 -1.17
N ALA A 206 12.34 13.70 -1.51
CA ALA A 206 12.90 13.81 -2.85
C ALA A 206 11.97 13.17 -3.90
N LEU A 207 11.35 12.04 -3.58
CA LEU A 207 10.34 11.40 -4.44
C LEU A 207 9.10 12.30 -4.60
N ALA A 208 8.60 12.89 -3.52
CA ALA A 208 7.45 13.81 -3.59
C ALA A 208 7.75 15.04 -4.46
N ASP A 209 8.98 15.59 -4.38
CA ASP A 209 9.41 16.70 -5.22
C ASP A 209 9.53 16.29 -6.71
N ARG A 210 10.14 15.14 -6.98
CA ARG A 210 10.21 14.58 -8.34
C ARG A 210 8.83 14.38 -8.98
N LEU A 211 7.86 13.99 -8.17
CA LEU A 211 6.46 13.82 -8.60
C LEU A 211 5.71 15.16 -8.73
N GLY A 212 6.35 16.29 -8.40
CA GLY A 212 5.76 17.63 -8.48
C GLY A 212 4.74 17.94 -7.38
N VAL A 213 4.79 17.21 -6.26
CA VAL A 213 3.77 17.31 -5.18
C VAL A 213 4.37 17.64 -3.81
N LEU A 214 5.60 18.17 -3.77
CA LEU A 214 6.28 18.52 -2.52
C LEU A 214 5.43 19.44 -1.62
N ASP A 215 4.89 20.52 -2.19
CA ASP A 215 4.11 21.51 -1.45
C ASP A 215 2.78 20.95 -0.96
N LEU A 216 2.11 20.12 -1.78
CA LEU A 216 0.88 19.43 -1.40
C LEU A 216 1.18 18.48 -0.22
N VAL A 217 2.19 17.64 -0.35
CA VAL A 217 2.57 16.69 0.70
C VAL A 217 2.96 17.44 1.97
N ARG A 218 3.66 18.56 1.86
CA ARG A 218 4.09 19.35 3.02
C ARG A 218 2.92 20.00 3.75
N HIS A 219 1.98 20.61 3.04
CA HIS A 219 1.02 21.52 3.65
C HIS A 219 -0.38 20.93 3.80
N GLN A 220 -0.73 19.88 3.05
CA GLN A 220 -2.10 19.36 3.01
C GLN A 220 -2.26 17.96 3.60
N THR A 221 -1.15 17.24 3.91
CA THR A 221 -1.23 15.89 4.48
C THR A 221 -1.33 15.90 5.99
N LEU A 222 -1.96 14.86 6.55
CA LEU A 222 -2.08 14.63 7.98
C LEU A 222 -1.24 13.42 8.40
N THR A 223 -0.03 13.69 8.89
CA THR A 223 0.88 12.66 9.42
C THR A 223 0.97 12.72 10.95
N CYS A 224 0.56 13.84 11.54
CA CYS A 224 0.64 14.12 12.96
C CYS A 224 -0.32 13.25 13.77
N TYR A 225 0.19 12.53 14.77
CA TYR A 225 -0.64 11.73 15.68
C TYR A 225 -1.61 12.56 16.55
N ASN A 226 -1.39 13.87 16.66
CA ASN A 226 -2.28 14.80 17.35
C ASN A 226 -3.29 15.47 16.40
N GLY A 227 -3.45 15.00 15.16
CA GLY A 227 -4.46 15.51 14.23
C GLY A 227 -4.18 16.90 13.66
N ILE A 228 -2.93 17.35 13.58
CA ILE A 228 -2.57 18.65 13.01
C ILE A 228 -2.05 18.47 11.58
N VAL A 229 -2.71 19.11 10.62
CA VAL A 229 -2.36 19.07 9.19
C VAL A 229 -1.04 19.81 8.93
N GLY A 230 -0.35 19.48 7.86
CA GLY A 230 0.86 20.13 7.41
C GLY A 230 2.08 19.77 8.25
N ASP A 231 2.76 20.77 8.80
CA ASP A 231 3.98 20.56 9.60
C ASP A 231 3.72 19.87 10.95
N GLY A 232 2.44 19.72 11.33
CA GLY A 232 2.02 18.96 12.51
C GLY A 232 2.31 19.67 13.83
N CYS A 233 2.33 18.91 14.95
CA CYS A 233 2.59 19.45 16.29
C CYS A 233 4.08 19.70 16.58
N GLY A 234 4.97 19.17 15.77
CA GLY A 234 6.43 19.32 15.91
C GLY A 234 7.10 18.41 16.96
N HIS A 235 6.34 17.75 17.84
CA HIS A 235 6.91 16.99 18.97
C HIS A 235 6.58 15.50 18.98
N CYS A 236 5.49 15.04 18.34
CA CYS A 236 5.24 13.61 18.23
C CYS A 236 6.28 12.92 17.32
N PRO A 237 6.53 11.61 17.48
CA PRO A 237 7.54 10.88 16.72
C PRO A 237 7.39 11.04 15.20
N ALA A 238 6.15 10.99 14.69
CA ALA A 238 5.88 11.16 13.27
C ALA A 238 6.26 12.56 12.77
N CYS A 239 5.99 13.63 13.54
CA CYS A 239 6.37 14.99 13.16
C CYS A 239 7.89 15.21 13.22
N LYS A 240 8.58 14.64 14.22
CA LYS A 240 10.05 14.72 14.32
C LYS A 240 10.70 14.09 13.10
N LEU A 241 10.36 12.84 12.79
CA LEU A 241 10.90 12.09 11.65
C LEU A 241 10.63 12.80 10.32
N ARG A 242 9.40 13.28 10.14
CA ARG A 242 8.98 14.02 8.94
C ARG A 242 9.81 15.30 8.74
N ARG A 243 9.97 16.10 9.80
CA ARG A 243 10.72 17.36 9.76
C ARG A 243 12.19 17.13 9.47
N GLU A 244 12.84 16.19 10.18
CA GLU A 244 14.24 15.86 9.99
C GLU A 244 14.52 15.44 8.54
N GLY A 245 13.67 14.59 7.96
CA GLY A 245 13.78 14.20 6.57
C GLY A 245 13.61 15.36 5.58
N LEU A 246 12.69 16.29 5.85
CA LEU A 246 12.51 17.49 5.03
C LEU A 246 13.73 18.42 5.08
N GLU A 247 14.23 18.69 6.28
CA GLU A 247 15.41 19.54 6.48
C GLU A 247 16.64 18.98 5.75
N GLN A 248 16.88 17.66 5.87
CA GLN A 248 17.95 16.98 5.14
C GLN A 248 17.77 17.09 3.62
N TYR A 249 16.56 16.87 3.13
CA TYR A 249 16.26 17.00 1.70
C TYR A 249 16.53 18.42 1.18
N LEU A 250 16.05 19.45 1.86
CA LEU A 250 16.24 20.82 1.44
C LEU A 250 17.72 21.23 1.42
N GLN A 251 18.50 20.81 2.41
CA GLN A 251 19.95 21.03 2.44
C GLN A 251 20.66 20.35 1.25
N GLN A 252 20.29 19.12 0.92
CA GLN A 252 20.86 18.42 -0.24
C GLN A 252 20.50 19.11 -1.55
N LYS A 253 19.26 19.58 -1.68
CA LYS A 253 18.77 20.27 -2.88
C LYS A 253 19.52 21.61 -3.10
N GLU A 254 19.76 22.39 -2.05
CA GLU A 254 20.54 23.64 -2.12
C GLU A 254 21.98 23.38 -2.56
N ASN A 255 22.62 22.34 -2.00
CA ASN A 255 24.01 21.99 -2.34
C ASN A 255 24.17 21.47 -3.78
N THR A 256 23.10 20.96 -4.39
CA THR A 256 23.14 20.45 -5.79
C THR A 256 22.99 21.58 -6.81
N HIS A 257 22.46 22.74 -6.40
CA HIS A 257 22.24 23.92 -7.27
C HIS A 257 23.31 25.03 -7.08
N SER A 258 24.25 24.83 -6.16
CA SER A 258 25.41 25.67 -5.91
C SER A 258 26.64 25.14 -6.64
#